data_029d8ab227418194735384d655c62812
#
_entry.id   029d8ab227418194735384d655c62812
#
_cell.length_a   1.000
_cell.length_b   1.000
_cell.length_c   1.000
_cell.angle_alpha   90.00
_cell.angle_beta   90.00
_cell.angle_gamma   90.00
#
_symmetry.space_group_name_H-M   'P 1'
#
loop_
_entity.id
_entity.type
_entity.pdbx_description
1 polymer ?
#
loop_
_entity_poly.entity_id
_entity_poly.type
_entity_poly.pdbx_seq_one_letter_code
_entity_poly.pdbx_strand_id
1 'polypeptide(L)'
;EKYMSFDTLKLDKGLYTSSKGFTKALEEVDPSENYKGTELEGLDAYERQLKRYNIKVSGPNSDTVSKFFQSSNSATLFPEYVSRAVKLGLNNNILEDIVATTTIVDSLDYRSIACEDTEEATVDSTVINEGSYIPETAIKTKDTLTKLYKHGKSITASYEALKNQRLDVFTIALKQIGTYISNCDMHNAVDLLKSSSKKISFGTADKVSYEDFLTMWKALAPYEMNTVIAEND
;
A
#
# COMPACT_ATOMS: atom_id res chain seq x y z
N GLU A 1 2.17 35.48 7.69
CA GLU A 1 3.07 34.79 6.73
C GLU A 1 2.50 35.02 5.33
N LYS A 2 3.34 35.56 4.42
CA LYS A 2 2.94 35.90 3.08
C LYS A 2 3.03 34.62 2.26
N TYR A 3 1.90 33.98 1.96
CA TYR A 3 1.88 32.83 1.05
C TYR A 3 2.47 33.22 -0.30
N MET A 4 3.39 32.41 -0.79
CA MET A 4 3.98 32.62 -2.13
C MET A 4 2.97 32.12 -3.16
N SER A 5 2.79 32.88 -4.24
CA SER A 5 1.95 32.43 -5.35
C SER A 5 2.60 31.24 -6.06
N PHE A 6 1.80 30.28 -6.55
CA PHE A 6 2.28 29.03 -7.19
C PHE A 6 3.25 29.28 -8.35
N ASP A 7 3.14 30.40 -9.03
CA ASP A 7 3.96 30.78 -10.19
C ASP A 7 5.33 31.35 -9.80
N THR A 8 5.51 31.86 -8.57
CA THR A 8 6.78 32.40 -8.07
C THR A 8 7.55 31.45 -7.18
N LEU A 9 6.93 30.32 -6.80
CA LEU A 9 7.50 29.35 -5.88
C LEU A 9 8.77 28.71 -6.45
N LYS A 10 9.87 28.70 -5.68
CA LYS A 10 11.08 27.97 -6.02
C LYS A 10 10.95 26.54 -5.51
N LEU A 11 11.02 25.58 -6.43
CA LEU A 11 11.00 24.17 -6.10
C LEU A 11 12.42 23.71 -5.74
N ASP A 12 12.59 23.17 -4.54
CA ASP A 12 13.85 22.65 -4.04
C ASP A 12 13.73 21.15 -3.73
N LYS A 13 14.85 20.43 -3.89
CA LYS A 13 14.95 19.01 -3.50
C LYS A 13 14.73 18.80 -1.99
N GLY A 14 14.94 19.83 -1.17
CA GLY A 14 14.66 19.82 0.26
C GLY A 14 13.21 19.50 0.61
N LEU A 15 12.26 19.74 -0.31
CA LEU A 15 10.86 19.35 -0.11
C LEU A 15 10.65 17.83 0.01
N TYR A 16 11.58 17.02 -0.53
CA TYR A 16 11.56 15.56 -0.41
C TYR A 16 12.11 15.05 0.93
N THR A 17 12.87 15.87 1.66
CA THR A 17 13.43 15.48 2.96
C THR A 17 12.43 15.63 4.11
N SER A 18 11.28 16.23 3.83
CA SER A 18 10.19 16.31 4.79
C SER A 18 9.62 14.91 5.08
N SER A 19 9.48 14.56 6.34
CA SER A 19 8.81 13.31 6.78
C SER A 19 7.36 13.19 6.30
N LYS A 20 6.74 14.30 5.89
CA LYS A 20 5.37 14.39 5.41
C LYS A 20 5.20 14.07 3.91
N GLY A 21 6.31 14.00 3.15
CA GLY A 21 6.33 13.81 1.71
C GLY A 21 6.18 15.12 0.90
N PHE A 22 6.57 15.06 -0.38
CA PHE A 22 6.71 16.23 -1.27
C PHE A 22 5.41 17.03 -1.41
N THR A 23 4.29 16.37 -1.74
CA THR A 23 3.02 17.06 -1.97
C THR A 23 2.52 17.79 -0.71
N LYS A 24 2.62 17.16 0.47
CA LYS A 24 2.18 17.80 1.72
C LYS A 24 3.09 18.97 2.10
N ALA A 25 4.40 18.82 1.90
CA ALA A 25 5.34 19.91 2.12
C ALA A 25 5.06 21.10 1.16
N LEU A 26 4.68 20.81 -0.08
CA LEU A 26 4.32 21.82 -1.06
C LEU A 26 2.99 22.50 -0.71
N GLU A 27 1.99 21.75 -0.22
CA GLU A 27 0.71 22.27 0.26
C GLU A 27 0.86 23.20 1.48
N GLU A 28 1.84 22.96 2.35
CA GLU A 28 2.13 23.87 3.48
C GLU A 28 2.63 25.25 3.01
N VAL A 29 3.35 25.29 1.88
CA VAL A 29 3.88 26.53 1.29
C VAL A 29 2.86 27.22 0.39
N ASP A 30 2.08 26.43 -0.35
CA ASP A 30 1.06 26.87 -1.32
C ASP A 30 -0.27 26.14 -1.06
N PRO A 31 -1.06 26.55 -0.05
CA PRO A 31 -2.29 25.87 0.33
C PRO A 31 -3.38 25.93 -0.74
N SER A 32 -4.03 24.80 -1.01
CA SER A 32 -5.13 24.68 -1.98
C SER A 32 -6.34 25.55 -1.61
N GLU A 33 -6.50 25.89 -0.33
CA GLU A 33 -7.58 26.77 0.14
C GLU A 33 -7.56 28.17 -0.50
N ASN A 34 -6.37 28.66 -0.88
CA ASN A 34 -6.20 29.97 -1.49
C ASN A 34 -6.77 30.06 -2.94
N TYR A 35 -7.12 28.93 -3.53
CA TYR A 35 -7.53 28.84 -4.94
C TYR A 35 -9.01 28.53 -5.14
N LYS A 36 -9.83 28.57 -4.06
CA LYS A 36 -11.29 28.43 -4.15
C LYS A 36 -11.88 29.53 -5.01
N GLY A 37 -12.75 29.16 -5.95
CA GLY A 37 -13.37 30.08 -6.89
C GLY A 37 -12.47 30.51 -8.06
N THR A 38 -11.29 29.88 -8.24
CA THR A 38 -10.38 30.14 -9.36
C THR A 38 -10.33 28.96 -10.33
N GLU A 39 -9.71 29.12 -11.50
CA GLU A 39 -9.46 28.02 -12.45
C GLU A 39 -8.50 26.93 -11.93
N LEU A 40 -7.94 27.14 -10.75
CA LEU A 40 -7.02 26.22 -10.07
C LEU A 40 -7.71 25.46 -8.94
N GLU A 41 -9.00 25.69 -8.73
CA GLU A 41 -9.79 24.97 -7.74
C GLU A 41 -9.84 23.46 -8.06
N GLY A 42 -9.67 22.63 -7.04
CA GLY A 42 -9.65 21.18 -7.17
C GLY A 42 -8.29 20.59 -7.56
N LEU A 43 -7.31 21.43 -7.92
CA LEU A 43 -5.94 20.99 -8.16
C LEU A 43 -5.14 21.02 -6.85
N ASP A 44 -4.38 19.97 -6.60
CA ASP A 44 -3.40 19.99 -5.50
C ASP A 44 -2.15 20.83 -5.85
N ALA A 45 -1.30 21.09 -4.86
CA ALA A 45 -0.11 21.93 -5.06
C ALA A 45 0.84 21.38 -6.14
N TYR A 46 0.94 20.06 -6.27
CA TYR A 46 1.73 19.42 -7.32
C TYR A 46 1.12 19.65 -8.71
N GLU A 47 -0.18 19.48 -8.86
CA GLU A 47 -0.90 19.66 -10.12
C GLU A 47 -0.87 21.12 -10.58
N ARG A 48 -0.94 22.08 -9.64
CA ARG A 48 -0.74 23.50 -9.94
C ARG A 48 0.65 23.76 -10.52
N GLN A 49 1.69 23.12 -9.99
CA GLN A 49 3.05 23.23 -10.55
C GLN A 49 3.16 22.58 -11.94
N LEU A 50 2.49 21.45 -12.20
CA LEU A 50 2.40 20.89 -13.56
C LEU A 50 1.76 21.89 -14.54
N LYS A 51 0.67 22.53 -14.11
CA LYS A 51 -0.02 23.57 -14.93
C LYS A 51 0.89 24.77 -15.18
N ARG A 52 1.65 25.22 -14.16
CA ARG A 52 2.65 26.30 -14.29
C ARG A 52 3.70 26.02 -15.37
N TYR A 53 4.24 24.80 -15.40
CA TYR A 53 5.25 24.39 -16.38
C TYR A 53 4.61 23.85 -17.68
N ASN A 54 3.28 23.94 -17.81
CA ASN A 54 2.53 23.44 -18.94
C ASN A 54 2.87 21.97 -19.27
N ILE A 55 2.96 21.12 -18.23
CA ILE A 55 3.26 19.69 -18.35
C ILE A 55 1.95 18.90 -18.30
N LYS A 56 1.61 18.26 -19.41
CA LYS A 56 0.42 17.40 -19.53
C LYS A 56 0.84 15.93 -19.37
N VAL A 57 0.49 15.33 -18.22
CA VAL A 57 0.91 13.96 -17.87
C VAL A 57 0.00 12.88 -18.45
N SER A 58 -1.21 13.23 -18.90
CA SER A 58 -2.20 12.25 -19.37
C SER A 58 -2.99 12.76 -20.56
N GLY A 59 -3.64 11.83 -21.27
CA GLY A 59 -4.52 12.10 -22.40
C GLY A 59 -3.82 12.14 -23.77
N PRO A 60 -4.61 12.35 -24.87
CA PRO A 60 -4.10 12.27 -26.24
C PRO A 60 -2.99 13.30 -26.54
N ASN A 61 -2.93 14.38 -25.79
CA ASN A 61 -1.93 15.44 -25.92
C ASN A 61 -0.91 15.44 -24.77
N SER A 62 -0.63 14.26 -24.16
CA SER A 62 0.38 14.16 -23.12
C SER A 62 1.77 14.52 -23.66
N ASP A 63 2.56 15.22 -22.85
CA ASP A 63 3.91 15.65 -23.20
C ASP A 63 4.91 14.47 -23.14
N THR A 64 6.12 14.70 -23.61
CA THR A 64 7.23 13.77 -23.46
C THR A 64 7.89 13.90 -22.09
N VAL A 65 8.55 12.85 -21.61
CA VAL A 65 9.26 12.84 -20.32
C VAL A 65 10.31 13.97 -20.27
N SER A 66 10.93 14.30 -21.39
CA SER A 66 11.91 15.40 -21.49
C SER A 66 11.37 16.76 -21.05
N LYS A 67 10.05 16.95 -21.07
CA LYS A 67 9.42 18.19 -20.62
C LYS A 67 9.72 18.53 -19.16
N PHE A 68 9.82 17.53 -18.31
CA PHE A 68 10.22 17.74 -16.90
C PHE A 68 11.63 18.30 -16.75
N PHE A 69 12.52 18.02 -17.69
CA PHE A 69 13.95 18.37 -17.60
C PHE A 69 14.32 19.67 -18.30
N GLN A 70 13.34 20.49 -18.68
CA GLN A 70 13.57 21.80 -19.33
C GLN A 70 14.12 22.85 -18.35
N SER A 71 13.83 22.73 -17.06
CA SER A 71 14.36 23.58 -16.00
C SER A 71 14.66 22.78 -14.73
N SER A 72 15.52 23.33 -13.87
CA SER A 72 15.83 22.71 -12.58
C SER A 72 14.58 22.59 -11.68
N ASN A 73 13.68 23.56 -11.72
CA ASN A 73 12.45 23.54 -10.95
C ASN A 73 11.48 22.47 -11.48
N SER A 74 11.26 22.38 -12.79
CA SER A 74 10.40 21.35 -13.36
C SER A 74 10.95 19.94 -13.16
N ALA A 75 12.29 19.76 -13.18
CA ALA A 75 12.93 18.49 -12.91
C ALA A 75 12.66 17.97 -11.49
N THR A 76 12.48 18.90 -10.54
CA THR A 76 12.13 18.54 -9.15
C THR A 76 10.74 17.88 -9.05
N LEU A 77 9.85 18.07 -10.00
CA LEU A 77 8.53 17.43 -10.03
C LEU A 77 8.55 15.97 -10.51
N PHE A 78 9.61 15.56 -11.22
CA PHE A 78 9.65 14.23 -11.83
C PHE A 78 9.60 13.06 -10.82
N PRO A 79 10.34 13.07 -9.69
CA PRO A 79 10.23 11.98 -8.71
C PRO A 79 8.83 11.84 -8.12
N GLU A 80 8.11 12.94 -7.89
CA GLU A 80 6.72 12.90 -7.42
C GLU A 80 5.78 12.30 -8.48
N TYR A 81 5.98 12.66 -9.76
CA TYR A 81 5.26 12.01 -10.87
C TYR A 81 5.46 10.50 -10.86
N VAL A 82 6.71 10.02 -10.74
CA VAL A 82 7.04 8.60 -10.67
C VAL A 82 6.35 7.94 -9.46
N SER A 83 6.45 8.58 -8.28
CA SER A 83 5.82 8.08 -7.05
C SER A 83 4.30 7.93 -7.20
N ARG A 84 3.62 8.91 -7.75
CA ARG A 84 2.17 8.88 -7.98
C ARG A 84 1.77 7.80 -8.99
N ALA A 85 2.50 7.70 -10.11
CA ALA A 85 2.23 6.69 -11.12
C ALA A 85 2.43 5.25 -10.60
N VAL A 86 3.45 5.01 -9.79
CA VAL A 86 3.66 3.71 -9.11
C VAL A 86 2.54 3.43 -8.10
N LYS A 87 2.14 4.42 -7.30
CA LYS A 87 1.04 4.29 -6.33
C LYS A 87 -0.29 3.90 -6.98
N LEU A 88 -0.56 4.37 -8.21
CA LEU A 88 -1.74 3.92 -8.97
C LEU A 88 -1.73 2.42 -9.27
N GLY A 89 -0.56 1.79 -9.30
CA GLY A 89 -0.43 0.34 -9.46
C GLY A 89 -0.57 -0.45 -8.17
N LEU A 90 -0.31 0.18 -7.01
CA LEU A 90 -0.43 -0.46 -5.69
C LEU A 90 -1.88 -0.64 -5.23
N ASN A 91 -2.84 0.06 -5.84
CA ASN A 91 -4.24 0.08 -5.40
C ASN A 91 -5.03 -1.21 -5.71
N ASN A 92 -4.42 -2.26 -6.25
CA ASN A 92 -5.07 -3.55 -6.48
C ASN A 92 -4.84 -4.51 -5.30
N ASN A 93 -5.03 -4.05 -4.07
CA ASN A 93 -4.69 -4.82 -2.88
C ASN A 93 -5.86 -5.70 -2.42
N ILE A 94 -5.91 -6.95 -2.90
CA ILE A 94 -6.87 -7.99 -2.44
C ILE A 94 -6.67 -8.29 -0.94
N LEU A 95 -5.51 -7.92 -0.37
CA LEU A 95 -5.20 -8.14 1.04
C LEU A 95 -6.11 -7.35 2.00
N GLU A 96 -6.68 -6.21 1.57
CA GLU A 96 -7.57 -5.39 2.40
C GLU A 96 -8.79 -6.18 2.87
N ASP A 97 -9.28 -7.10 2.06
CA ASP A 97 -10.44 -7.94 2.39
C ASP A 97 -10.12 -9.08 3.38
N ILE A 98 -8.84 -9.40 3.56
CA ILE A 98 -8.38 -10.55 4.36
C ILE A 98 -7.75 -10.06 5.68
N VAL A 99 -7.23 -8.84 5.70
CA VAL A 99 -6.49 -8.27 6.82
C VAL A 99 -7.43 -7.57 7.79
N ALA A 100 -7.48 -8.02 9.04
CA ALA A 100 -8.32 -7.44 10.07
C ALA A 100 -7.85 -6.03 10.50
N THR A 101 -6.55 -5.78 10.51
CA THR A 101 -5.97 -4.49 10.89
C THR A 101 -4.59 -4.29 10.29
N THR A 102 -4.25 -3.04 10.02
CA THR A 102 -2.94 -2.63 9.51
C THR A 102 -2.29 -1.65 10.48
N THR A 103 -1.06 -1.92 10.88
CA THR A 103 -0.29 -1.05 11.78
C THR A 103 0.94 -0.53 11.06
N ILE A 104 1.15 0.79 11.10
CA ILE A 104 2.34 1.43 10.57
C ILE A 104 3.42 1.38 11.64
N VAL A 105 4.59 0.82 11.29
CA VAL A 105 5.72 0.64 12.21
C VAL A 105 6.94 1.39 11.66
N ASP A 106 7.57 2.20 12.50
CA ASP A 106 8.74 3.00 12.12
C ASP A 106 10.08 2.22 12.27
N SER A 107 10.02 1.01 12.80
CA SER A 107 11.18 0.13 13.00
C SER A 107 11.11 -1.11 12.10
N LEU A 108 12.27 -1.73 11.88
CA LEU A 108 12.34 -3.02 11.16
C LEU A 108 11.90 -4.21 12.02
N ASP A 109 11.69 -3.98 13.31
CA ASP A 109 11.37 -4.98 14.29
C ASP A 109 9.96 -4.75 14.84
N TYR A 110 9.10 -5.75 14.72
CA TYR A 110 7.76 -5.72 15.26
C TYR A 110 7.49 -6.97 16.10
N ARG A 111 6.89 -6.78 17.27
CA ARG A 111 6.41 -7.88 18.13
C ARG A 111 4.90 -7.81 18.20
N SER A 112 4.22 -8.84 17.72
CA SER A 112 2.78 -8.95 17.85
C SER A 112 2.38 -9.25 19.29
N ILE A 113 1.16 -8.87 19.64
CA ILE A 113 0.53 -9.25 20.91
C ILE A 113 -0.10 -10.64 20.79
N ALA A 114 -0.12 -11.40 21.87
CA ALA A 114 -0.86 -12.63 22.01
C ALA A 114 -1.75 -12.54 23.25
N CYS A 115 -2.97 -13.06 23.13
CA CYS A 115 -3.84 -13.30 24.26
C CYS A 115 -3.58 -14.75 24.70
N GLU A 116 -3.16 -14.93 25.93
CA GLU A 116 -2.99 -16.25 26.54
C GLU A 116 -4.05 -16.40 27.63
N ASP A 117 -4.96 -17.35 27.41
CA ASP A 117 -5.92 -17.72 28.45
C ASP A 117 -5.22 -18.63 29.45
N THR A 118 -5.49 -18.44 30.74
CA THR A 118 -5.04 -19.37 31.77
C THR A 118 -5.68 -20.75 31.55
N GLU A 119 -4.98 -21.82 31.85
CA GLU A 119 -5.42 -23.21 31.60
C GLU A 119 -6.81 -23.55 32.20
N GLU A 120 -7.30 -22.72 33.12
CA GLU A 120 -8.61 -22.87 33.75
C GLU A 120 -9.75 -22.26 32.93
N ALA A 121 -9.46 -21.47 31.86
CA ALA A 121 -10.44 -20.89 30.97
C ALA A 121 -10.84 -21.86 29.84
N THR A 122 -11.16 -23.10 30.17
CA THR A 122 -11.76 -24.04 29.23
C THR A 122 -13.22 -23.67 28.97
N VAL A 123 -13.74 -24.05 27.80
CA VAL A 123 -15.09 -23.72 27.31
C VAL A 123 -16.22 -24.15 28.29
N ASP A 124 -15.94 -25.04 29.24
CA ASP A 124 -16.88 -25.51 30.25
C ASP A 124 -17.08 -24.58 31.47
N SER A 125 -16.26 -23.53 31.61
CA SER A 125 -16.35 -22.59 32.75
C SER A 125 -17.09 -21.29 32.43
N THR A 126 -18.18 -21.37 31.68
CA THR A 126 -18.98 -20.18 31.32
C THR A 126 -19.83 -19.65 32.47
N VAL A 127 -20.03 -20.42 33.55
CA VAL A 127 -20.81 -20.02 34.71
C VAL A 127 -19.89 -19.78 35.89
N ILE A 128 -19.79 -18.53 36.30
CA ILE A 128 -19.02 -18.08 37.48
C ILE A 128 -19.97 -18.07 38.66
N ASN A 129 -19.73 -18.94 39.68
CA ASN A 129 -20.50 -18.97 40.89
C ASN A 129 -20.12 -17.80 41.81
N GLU A 130 -21.06 -17.38 42.65
CA GLU A 130 -20.85 -16.32 43.65
C GLU A 130 -19.65 -16.69 44.54
N GLY A 131 -18.62 -15.82 44.61
CA GLY A 131 -17.39 -16.05 45.38
C GLY A 131 -16.32 -16.93 44.72
N SER A 132 -16.52 -17.35 43.44
CA SER A 132 -15.49 -18.12 42.72
C SER A 132 -14.51 -17.20 41.99
N TYR A 133 -13.36 -17.73 41.64
CA TYR A 133 -12.31 -17.05 40.88
C TYR A 133 -12.81 -16.74 39.46
N ILE A 134 -12.55 -15.53 38.99
CA ILE A 134 -12.82 -15.11 37.60
C ILE A 134 -11.59 -15.45 36.77
N PRO A 135 -11.73 -16.26 35.69
CA PRO A 135 -10.61 -16.57 34.79
C PRO A 135 -9.96 -15.33 34.20
N GLU A 136 -8.66 -15.26 34.18
CA GLU A 136 -7.89 -14.10 33.73
C GLU A 136 -7.28 -14.39 32.36
N THR A 137 -7.47 -13.50 31.41
CA THR A 137 -6.80 -13.53 30.11
C THR A 137 -5.63 -12.56 30.13
N ALA A 138 -4.42 -13.07 29.95
CA ALA A 138 -3.20 -12.26 29.89
C ALA A 138 -2.89 -11.83 28.47
N ILE A 139 -2.74 -10.51 28.27
CA ILE A 139 -2.24 -9.95 27.00
C ILE A 139 -0.74 -9.77 27.12
N LYS A 140 0.01 -10.52 26.33
CA LYS A 140 1.49 -10.49 26.32
C LYS A 140 2.02 -10.18 24.93
N THR A 141 3.21 -9.58 24.88
CA THR A 141 3.96 -9.44 23.64
C THR A 141 4.64 -10.77 23.33
N LYS A 142 4.55 -11.25 22.09
CA LYS A 142 5.27 -12.46 21.67
C LYS A 142 6.78 -12.25 21.77
N ASP A 143 7.50 -13.26 22.23
CA ASP A 143 8.97 -13.22 22.28
C ASP A 143 9.59 -13.29 20.87
N THR A 144 8.86 -13.83 19.90
CA THR A 144 9.31 -13.95 18.52
C THR A 144 9.21 -12.62 17.80
N LEU A 145 10.35 -12.17 17.26
CA LEU A 145 10.45 -10.98 16.44
C LEU A 145 9.90 -11.26 15.04
N THR A 146 8.95 -10.43 14.58
CA THR A 146 8.48 -10.46 13.20
C THR A 146 9.38 -9.56 12.35
N LYS A 147 10.18 -10.17 11.48
CA LYS A 147 11.08 -9.45 10.57
C LYS A 147 10.29 -8.87 9.43
N LEU A 148 10.39 -7.55 9.23
CA LEU A 148 9.82 -6.87 8.09
C LEU A 148 10.77 -6.92 6.90
N TYR A 149 10.26 -7.32 5.73
CA TYR A 149 11.02 -7.36 4.50
C TYR A 149 10.76 -6.09 3.69
N LYS A 150 11.80 -5.63 2.98
CA LYS A 150 11.71 -4.45 2.12
C LYS A 150 11.68 -4.91 0.67
N HIS A 151 10.64 -4.51 -0.05
CA HIS A 151 10.51 -4.77 -1.48
C HIS A 151 10.73 -3.48 -2.28
N GLY A 152 11.31 -3.62 -3.46
CA GLY A 152 11.54 -2.48 -4.34
C GLY A 152 12.04 -2.93 -5.70
N LYS A 153 11.94 -2.05 -6.68
CA LYS A 153 12.43 -2.26 -8.04
C LYS A 153 13.21 -1.04 -8.51
N SER A 154 14.38 -1.25 -9.08
CA SER A 154 15.15 -0.18 -9.70
C SER A 154 14.67 0.04 -11.14
N ILE A 155 14.56 1.30 -11.55
CA ILE A 155 14.18 1.70 -12.89
C ILE A 155 15.41 2.30 -13.56
N THR A 156 15.83 1.71 -14.66
CA THR A 156 16.86 2.27 -15.54
C THR A 156 16.22 2.56 -16.89
N ALA A 157 16.44 3.76 -17.41
CA ALA A 157 15.94 4.16 -18.72
C ALA A 157 17.06 4.77 -19.55
N SER A 158 17.06 4.48 -20.85
CA SER A 158 18.00 5.11 -21.78
C SER A 158 17.62 6.57 -22.00
N TYR A 159 18.60 7.39 -22.39
CA TYR A 159 18.36 8.79 -22.72
C TYR A 159 17.32 8.96 -23.84
N GLU A 160 17.34 8.10 -24.84
CA GLU A 160 16.39 8.12 -25.95
C GLU A 160 14.96 7.81 -25.49
N ALA A 161 14.80 6.84 -24.56
CA ALA A 161 13.50 6.52 -23.96
C ALA A 161 12.95 7.72 -23.18
N LEU A 162 13.79 8.40 -22.40
CA LEU A 162 13.38 9.60 -21.65
C LEU A 162 13.04 10.78 -22.57
N LYS A 163 13.76 10.94 -23.68
CA LYS A 163 13.59 12.06 -24.60
C LYS A 163 12.32 11.94 -25.45
N ASN A 164 12.02 10.76 -25.96
CA ASN A 164 11.00 10.54 -26.98
C ASN A 164 9.72 9.91 -26.41
N GLN A 165 9.78 9.32 -25.20
CA GLN A 165 8.63 8.64 -24.64
C GLN A 165 7.60 9.62 -24.09
N ARG A 166 6.34 9.39 -24.44
CA ARG A 166 5.21 10.16 -23.90
C ARG A 166 4.91 9.77 -22.46
N LEU A 167 4.45 10.73 -21.66
CA LEU A 167 4.18 10.54 -20.24
C LEU A 167 3.02 9.57 -19.99
N ASP A 168 2.00 9.53 -20.85
CA ASP A 168 0.90 8.57 -20.73
C ASP A 168 1.37 7.11 -20.81
N VAL A 169 2.25 6.80 -21.79
CA VAL A 169 2.83 5.46 -21.96
C VAL A 169 3.81 5.15 -20.83
N PHE A 170 4.60 6.13 -20.40
CA PHE A 170 5.52 5.97 -19.28
C PHE A 170 4.77 5.71 -17.97
N THR A 171 3.62 6.35 -17.75
CA THR A 171 2.72 6.08 -16.61
C THR A 171 2.26 4.63 -16.59
N ILE A 172 1.95 4.02 -17.74
CA ILE A 172 1.56 2.60 -17.81
C ILE A 172 2.69 1.70 -17.32
N ALA A 173 3.91 1.95 -17.79
CA ALA A 173 5.07 1.19 -17.34
C ALA A 173 5.32 1.33 -15.82
N LEU A 174 5.18 2.54 -15.27
CA LEU A 174 5.32 2.79 -13.84
C LEU A 174 4.20 2.12 -13.03
N LYS A 175 2.96 2.14 -13.54
CA LYS A 175 1.83 1.43 -12.94
C LYS A 175 2.08 -0.09 -12.88
N GLN A 176 2.64 -0.69 -13.92
CA GLN A 176 3.03 -2.10 -13.91
C GLN A 176 4.05 -2.43 -12.82
N ILE A 177 4.98 -1.51 -12.54
CA ILE A 177 5.93 -1.67 -11.43
C ILE A 177 5.20 -1.68 -10.08
N GLY A 178 4.24 -0.77 -9.89
CA GLY A 178 3.39 -0.76 -8.69
C GLY A 178 2.61 -2.07 -8.53
N THR A 179 2.00 -2.56 -9.59
CA THR A 179 1.28 -3.86 -9.59
C THR A 179 2.24 -5.02 -9.25
N TYR A 180 3.46 -5.01 -9.79
CA TYR A 180 4.46 -6.02 -9.44
C TYR A 180 4.80 -6.01 -7.95
N ILE A 181 5.01 -4.84 -7.35
CA ILE A 181 5.28 -4.71 -5.90
C ILE A 181 4.10 -5.24 -5.09
N SER A 182 2.87 -4.85 -5.45
CA SER A 182 1.65 -5.33 -4.79
C SER A 182 1.50 -6.85 -4.87
N ASN A 183 1.83 -7.45 -6.01
CA ASN A 183 1.81 -8.91 -6.17
C ASN A 183 2.88 -9.59 -5.31
N CYS A 184 4.07 -9.01 -5.15
CA CYS A 184 5.09 -9.54 -4.24
C CYS A 184 4.60 -9.55 -2.79
N ASP A 185 3.96 -8.47 -2.34
CA ASP A 185 3.40 -8.37 -0.99
C ASP A 185 2.28 -9.40 -0.78
N MET A 186 1.42 -9.59 -1.78
CA MET A 186 0.37 -10.61 -1.76
C MET A 186 0.94 -12.02 -1.68
N HIS A 187 1.96 -12.36 -2.49
CA HIS A 187 2.62 -13.66 -2.42
C HIS A 187 3.19 -13.93 -1.03
N ASN A 188 3.88 -12.96 -0.44
CA ASN A 188 4.44 -13.11 0.90
C ASN A 188 3.36 -13.34 1.96
N ALA A 189 2.23 -12.63 1.87
CA ALA A 189 1.12 -12.83 2.79
C ALA A 189 0.47 -14.21 2.64
N VAL A 190 0.27 -14.68 1.40
CA VAL A 190 -0.26 -16.02 1.13
C VAL A 190 0.70 -17.10 1.60
N ASP A 191 2.01 -16.94 1.39
CA ASP A 191 3.01 -17.88 1.87
C ASP A 191 3.06 -17.96 3.40
N LEU A 192 2.89 -16.82 4.07
CA LEU A 192 2.78 -16.77 5.53
C LEU A 192 1.53 -17.52 6.00
N LEU A 193 0.38 -17.31 5.37
CA LEU A 193 -0.86 -18.04 5.66
C LEU A 193 -0.69 -19.54 5.41
N LYS A 194 -0.09 -19.93 4.28
CA LYS A 194 0.20 -21.35 3.97
C LYS A 194 1.11 -22.00 5.01
N SER A 195 2.09 -21.27 5.55
CA SER A 195 3.04 -21.79 6.53
C SER A 195 2.44 -21.94 7.93
N SER A 196 1.49 -21.07 8.28
CA SER A 196 0.86 -21.02 9.61
C SER A 196 -0.45 -21.81 9.70
N SER A 197 -1.06 -22.17 8.56
CA SER A 197 -2.36 -22.84 8.52
C SER A 197 -2.25 -24.36 8.60
N LYS A 198 -3.33 -24.99 9.09
CA LYS A 198 -3.47 -26.45 9.12
C LYS A 198 -3.65 -26.97 7.69
N LYS A 199 -2.80 -27.91 7.27
CA LYS A 199 -2.91 -28.55 5.95
C LYS A 199 -3.97 -29.64 5.96
N ILE A 200 -4.84 -29.65 4.97
CA ILE A 200 -5.83 -30.70 4.71
C ILE A 200 -5.40 -31.38 3.42
N SER A 201 -5.26 -32.72 3.45
CA SER A 201 -4.95 -33.51 2.24
C SER A 201 -6.23 -33.98 1.57
N PHE A 202 -6.33 -33.79 0.26
CA PHE A 202 -7.43 -34.28 -0.56
C PHE A 202 -7.07 -35.62 -1.21
N GLY A 203 -8.09 -36.41 -1.48
CA GLY A 203 -7.90 -37.77 -2.00
C GLY A 203 -7.42 -37.82 -3.47
N THR A 204 -7.62 -36.76 -4.25
CA THR A 204 -7.22 -36.69 -5.66
C THR A 204 -6.33 -35.48 -5.90
N ALA A 205 -5.10 -35.70 -6.36
CA ALA A 205 -4.06 -34.67 -6.42
C ALA A 205 -4.30 -33.57 -7.46
N ASP A 206 -5.09 -33.82 -8.50
CA ASP A 206 -5.14 -32.93 -9.68
C ASP A 206 -6.47 -32.17 -9.87
N LYS A 207 -7.49 -32.42 -9.08
CA LYS A 207 -8.78 -31.71 -9.19
C LYS A 207 -9.47 -31.62 -7.85
N VAL A 208 -9.84 -30.40 -7.47
CA VAL A 208 -10.67 -30.17 -6.29
C VAL A 208 -12.12 -30.51 -6.64
N SER A 209 -12.71 -31.44 -5.91
CA SER A 209 -14.10 -31.86 -6.07
C SER A 209 -15.02 -31.09 -5.11
N TYR A 210 -16.36 -31.20 -5.35
CA TYR A 210 -17.35 -30.63 -4.44
C TYR A 210 -17.24 -31.21 -3.02
N GLU A 211 -16.90 -32.51 -2.91
CA GLU A 211 -16.71 -33.18 -1.61
C GLU A 211 -15.50 -32.63 -0.86
N ASP A 212 -14.45 -32.20 -1.57
CA ASP A 212 -13.27 -31.57 -0.97
C ASP A 212 -13.64 -30.20 -0.38
N PHE A 213 -14.49 -29.41 -1.06
CA PHE A 213 -15.03 -28.17 -0.50
C PHE A 213 -15.86 -28.39 0.76
N LEU A 214 -16.70 -29.41 0.80
CA LEU A 214 -17.45 -29.79 2.00
C LEU A 214 -16.53 -30.21 3.14
N THR A 215 -15.44 -30.87 2.83
CA THR A 215 -14.42 -31.28 3.82
C THR A 215 -13.69 -30.05 4.38
N MET A 216 -13.31 -29.11 3.54
CA MET A 216 -12.73 -27.83 3.98
C MET A 216 -13.70 -27.05 4.87
N TRP A 217 -14.95 -26.95 4.46
CA TRP A 217 -15.97 -26.25 5.24
C TRP A 217 -16.18 -26.87 6.63
N LYS A 218 -16.30 -28.20 6.71
CA LYS A 218 -16.40 -28.90 7.98
C LYS A 218 -15.18 -28.71 8.87
N ALA A 219 -13.99 -28.62 8.28
CA ALA A 219 -12.74 -28.42 9.01
C ALA A 219 -12.59 -27.01 9.62
N LEU A 220 -13.36 -26.04 9.11
CA LEU A 220 -13.37 -24.66 9.63
C LEU A 220 -14.32 -24.47 10.82
N ALA A 221 -15.17 -25.45 11.15
CA ALA A 221 -16.10 -25.31 12.28
C ALA A 221 -15.34 -24.97 13.58
N PRO A 222 -15.83 -24.01 14.41
CA PRO A 222 -17.15 -23.36 14.36
C PRO A 222 -17.25 -22.13 13.45
N TYR A 223 -16.21 -21.82 12.66
CA TYR A 223 -16.17 -20.67 11.74
C TYR A 223 -16.82 -21.02 10.39
N GLU A 224 -17.29 -19.99 9.70
CA GLU A 224 -17.84 -20.12 8.34
C GLU A 224 -16.77 -19.80 7.28
N MET A 225 -16.80 -20.50 6.16
CA MET A 225 -15.95 -20.20 5.01
C MET A 225 -16.53 -19.02 4.22
N ASN A 226 -15.92 -17.87 4.31
CA ASN A 226 -16.34 -16.64 3.62
C ASN A 226 -15.41 -16.23 2.48
N THR A 227 -14.17 -16.73 2.45
CA THR A 227 -13.17 -16.35 1.45
C THR A 227 -12.39 -17.58 1.00
N VAL A 228 -12.18 -17.69 -0.30
CA VAL A 228 -11.34 -18.73 -0.92
C VAL A 228 -10.27 -18.03 -1.74
N ILE A 229 -9.00 -18.35 -1.47
CA ILE A 229 -7.86 -17.86 -2.25
C ILE A 229 -7.33 -19.02 -3.07
N ALA A 230 -7.32 -18.88 -4.37
CA ALA A 230 -6.81 -19.88 -5.31
C ALA A 230 -5.85 -19.22 -6.29
N GLU A 231 -4.84 -19.97 -6.71
CA GLU A 231 -3.97 -19.60 -7.81
C GLU A 231 -4.69 -19.93 -9.13
N ASN A 232 -4.57 -19.04 -10.10
CA ASN A 232 -5.20 -19.23 -11.40
C ASN A 232 -4.10 -19.81 -12.33
N ASP A 233 -4.12 -21.13 -12.51
CA ASP A 233 -3.26 -21.86 -13.46
C ASP A 233 -3.87 -21.84 -14.88
#